data_9e2f6c893c3efb47d80283210e3d81b3
#
_entry.id   9e2f6c893c3efb47d80283210e3d81b3
#
_cell.length_a   1.000
_cell.length_b   1.000
_cell.length_c   1.000
_cell.angle_alpha   90.00
_cell.angle_beta   90.00
_cell.angle_gamma   90.00
#
_symmetry.space_group_name_H-M   'P 1'
#
loop_
_entity.id
_entity.type
_entity.pdbx_description
1 polymer ?
#
loop_
_entity_poly.entity_id
_entity_poly.type
_entity_poly.pdbx_seq_one_letter_code
_entity_poly.pdbx_strand_id
1 'polypeptide(L)'
;MYLLAKPLFLKCEAGLSIITSGGVMVYEADQIKVLEDLEAVRLRPGMYIGSSGQSGLMHLIEEIIDNSIDEALGGYCSEIRVTVHADNRVTVWDNGRGMPVGIHKEAGINAVELVMTTLHAGGKFDNKSYHVSGGLHGVGVSVVNALAEHTLVEVRRNGKIYHQEFSRGARTTDIEVVGETNETGTTITFLPDTEIFGEIHYNFSKLSHRLKELSYLNGGLLISLENEETGISRRYQAKGGIVSFVEELASGKDPLHAKPIYISGEEAGTGVEIAMQFTGGYDESV
;
A
#
# COMPACT_ATOMS: atom_id res chain seq x y z
N MET A 1 -13.39 -35.16 37.50
CA MET A 1 -12.93 -36.00 36.38
C MET A 1 -12.54 -35.04 35.27
N TYR A 2 -11.26 -34.68 35.24
CA TYR A 2 -10.74 -33.70 34.30
C TYR A 2 -10.21 -34.42 33.03
N LEU A 3 -10.80 -34.11 31.89
CA LEU A 3 -10.32 -34.59 30.58
C LEU A 3 -9.31 -33.56 30.03
N LEU A 4 -8.05 -33.96 30.02
CA LEU A 4 -6.99 -33.21 29.31
C LEU A 4 -7.06 -33.55 27.84
N ALA A 5 -7.43 -32.58 27.00
CA ALA A 5 -7.31 -32.68 25.55
C ALA A 5 -5.85 -32.47 25.13
N LYS A 6 -5.26 -33.45 24.46
CA LYS A 6 -3.94 -33.35 23.83
C LYS A 6 -4.06 -32.58 22.52
N PRO A 7 -3.08 -31.74 22.16
CA PRO A 7 -3.06 -31.09 20.85
C PRO A 7 -2.80 -32.12 19.74
N LEU A 8 -3.59 -31.99 18.68
CA LEU A 8 -3.51 -32.79 17.48
C LEU A 8 -2.31 -32.31 16.64
N PHE A 9 -1.26 -33.12 16.54
CA PHE A 9 -0.18 -32.87 15.59
C PHE A 9 -0.59 -33.42 14.22
N LEU A 10 -0.57 -32.56 13.19
CA LEU A 10 -0.69 -33.01 11.80
C LEU A 10 0.49 -33.90 11.45
N LYS A 11 0.20 -35.11 10.96
CA LYS A 11 1.19 -35.99 10.35
C LYS A 11 1.64 -35.42 9.01
N CYS A 12 2.92 -35.13 8.91
CA CYS A 12 3.60 -35.06 7.62
C CYS A 12 4.24 -36.44 7.37
N GLU A 13 3.89 -37.09 6.28
CA GLU A 13 4.47 -38.36 5.90
C GLU A 13 5.89 -38.16 5.41
N ALA A 14 6.86 -38.59 6.18
CA ALA A 14 8.10 -39.25 5.75
C ALA A 14 9.00 -39.51 6.95
N GLY A 15 9.24 -40.76 7.26
CA GLY A 15 10.39 -41.22 8.06
C GLY A 15 10.14 -41.28 9.57
N LEU A 16 9.90 -42.51 10.04
CA LEU A 16 9.94 -42.88 11.44
C LEU A 16 11.37 -42.66 12.00
N SER A 17 11.63 -41.52 12.63
CA SER A 17 12.83 -41.31 13.44
C SER A 17 12.48 -41.56 14.89
N ILE A 18 13.05 -42.61 15.45
CA ILE A 18 13.01 -42.95 16.87
C ILE A 18 13.73 -41.81 17.61
N ILE A 19 13.01 -41.01 18.36
CA ILE A 19 13.62 -40.03 19.29
C ILE A 19 14.18 -40.79 20.45
N THR A 20 15.46 -41.05 20.43
CA THR A 20 16.24 -41.51 21.58
C THR A 20 16.79 -40.31 22.32
N SER A 21 16.52 -40.26 23.63
CA SER A 21 17.09 -39.37 24.65
C SER A 21 16.78 -37.88 24.52
N GLY A 22 15.92 -37.41 25.40
CA GLY A 22 15.58 -36.03 25.63
C GLY A 22 16.77 -35.16 26.06
N GLY A 23 17.39 -34.52 25.10
CA GLY A 23 18.10 -33.29 25.39
C GLY A 23 17.06 -32.17 25.53
N VAL A 24 16.94 -31.61 26.72
CA VAL A 24 16.26 -30.33 26.91
C VAL A 24 17.03 -29.33 26.07
N MET A 25 16.43 -28.85 24.95
CA MET A 25 17.00 -27.72 24.22
C MET A 25 16.93 -26.52 25.16
N VAL A 26 18.05 -26.17 25.76
CA VAL A 26 18.19 -24.97 26.57
C VAL A 26 18.19 -23.80 25.58
N TYR A 27 17.18 -22.93 25.70
CA TYR A 27 17.08 -21.71 24.91
C TYR A 27 18.02 -20.66 25.53
N GLU A 28 19.17 -20.47 24.91
CA GLU A 28 20.20 -19.56 25.40
C GLU A 28 20.12 -18.20 24.66
N ALA A 29 20.65 -17.16 25.29
CA ALA A 29 20.66 -15.80 24.75
C ALA A 29 21.29 -15.70 23.34
N ASP A 30 22.30 -16.53 23.07
CA ASP A 30 23.00 -16.58 21.78
C ASP A 30 22.12 -17.10 20.61
N GLN A 31 20.96 -17.69 20.93
CA GLN A 31 20.01 -18.14 19.92
C GLN A 31 19.01 -17.04 19.51
N ILE A 32 19.05 -15.90 20.20
CA ILE A 32 18.25 -14.73 19.82
C ILE A 32 18.92 -14.06 18.63
N LYS A 33 18.30 -14.19 17.44
CA LYS A 33 18.72 -13.44 16.25
C LYS A 33 18.12 -12.05 16.28
N VAL A 34 18.95 -11.03 16.19
CA VAL A 34 18.52 -9.67 15.87
C VAL A 34 18.56 -9.56 14.35
N LEU A 35 17.40 -9.33 13.74
CA LEU A 35 17.28 -9.08 12.31
C LEU A 35 17.32 -7.57 12.09
N GLU A 36 18.02 -7.15 11.07
CA GLU A 36 18.00 -5.76 10.63
C GLU A 36 16.69 -5.47 9.85
N ASP A 37 16.14 -4.30 10.04
CA ASP A 37 14.85 -3.78 9.51
C ASP A 37 14.17 -4.57 8.38
N LEU A 38 14.69 -4.47 7.14
CA LEU A 38 14.05 -5.06 5.96
C LEU A 38 14.32 -6.57 5.81
N GLU A 39 15.35 -7.12 6.47
CA GLU A 39 15.56 -8.56 6.52
C GLU A 39 14.42 -9.26 7.28
N ALA A 40 13.93 -8.64 8.36
CA ALA A 40 12.79 -9.13 9.11
C ALA A 40 11.51 -9.19 8.24
N VAL A 41 11.31 -8.19 7.37
CA VAL A 41 10.19 -8.15 6.41
C VAL A 41 10.26 -9.34 5.44
N ARG A 42 11.42 -9.57 4.84
CA ARG A 42 11.63 -10.68 3.90
C ARG A 42 11.47 -12.05 4.55
N LEU A 43 11.94 -12.20 5.80
CA LEU A 43 11.84 -13.46 6.54
C LEU A 43 10.40 -13.78 6.98
N ARG A 44 9.61 -12.76 7.29
CA ARG A 44 8.24 -12.90 7.80
C ARG A 44 7.26 -11.94 7.11
N PRO A 45 7.09 -12.03 5.78
CA PRO A 45 6.27 -11.07 5.01
C PRO A 45 4.83 -11.01 5.50
N GLY A 46 4.25 -12.14 5.93
CA GLY A 46 2.89 -12.20 6.45
C GLY A 46 2.62 -11.33 7.68
N MET A 47 3.66 -10.93 8.43
CA MET A 47 3.50 -10.01 9.57
C MET A 47 3.27 -8.56 9.11
N TYR A 48 3.70 -8.20 7.90
CA TYR A 48 3.63 -6.84 7.36
C TYR A 48 2.51 -6.66 6.33
N ILE A 49 2.27 -7.69 5.51
CA ILE A 49 1.29 -7.66 4.41
C ILE A 49 0.18 -8.71 4.57
N GLY A 50 0.06 -9.32 5.75
CA GLY A 50 -0.96 -10.29 6.09
C GLY A 50 -0.81 -11.66 5.43
N SER A 51 -0.24 -11.75 4.24
CA SER A 51 -0.07 -13.00 3.48
C SER A 51 1.04 -12.86 2.44
N SER A 52 1.68 -13.96 2.06
CA SER A 52 2.57 -14.04 0.89
C SER A 52 1.88 -14.57 -0.37
N GLY A 53 0.54 -14.66 -0.36
CA GLY A 53 -0.26 -15.04 -1.54
C GLY A 53 -0.85 -13.81 -2.26
N GLN A 54 -1.90 -14.07 -3.05
CA GLN A 54 -2.57 -13.05 -3.87
C GLN A 54 -3.04 -11.81 -3.08
N SER A 55 -3.50 -11.99 -1.83
CA SER A 55 -3.91 -10.85 -0.99
C SER A 55 -2.73 -9.96 -0.59
N GLY A 56 -1.56 -10.55 -0.34
CA GLY A 56 -0.34 -9.79 -0.05
C GLY A 56 0.16 -9.02 -1.28
N LEU A 57 0.09 -9.60 -2.48
CA LEU A 57 0.40 -8.88 -3.73
C LEU A 57 -0.49 -7.65 -3.91
N MET A 58 -1.79 -7.79 -3.63
CA MET A 58 -2.72 -6.65 -3.68
C MET A 58 -2.36 -5.58 -2.65
N HIS A 59 -1.96 -6.00 -1.44
CA HIS A 59 -1.56 -5.09 -0.37
C HIS A 59 -0.32 -4.26 -0.75
N LEU A 60 0.68 -4.85 -1.48
CA LEU A 60 1.81 -4.08 -1.99
C LEU A 60 1.38 -2.92 -2.89
N ILE A 61 0.40 -3.15 -3.76
CA ILE A 61 -0.13 -2.11 -4.66
C ILE A 61 -0.85 -1.03 -3.84
N GLU A 62 -1.67 -1.44 -2.87
CA GLU A 62 -2.42 -0.55 -1.98
C GLU A 62 -1.49 0.36 -1.19
N GLU A 63 -0.37 -0.14 -0.65
CA GLU A 63 0.61 0.66 0.10
C GLU A 63 1.24 1.80 -0.73
N ILE A 64 1.49 1.56 -2.03
CA ILE A 64 2.00 2.62 -2.90
C ILE A 64 0.88 3.62 -3.24
N ILE A 65 -0.33 3.13 -3.51
CA ILE A 65 -1.48 3.99 -3.80
C ILE A 65 -1.79 4.88 -2.60
N ASP A 66 -1.75 4.36 -1.38
CA ASP A 66 -2.03 5.11 -0.15
C ASP A 66 -1.08 6.30 0.04
N ASN A 67 0.18 6.21 -0.42
CA ASN A 67 1.08 7.35 -0.41
C ASN A 67 0.63 8.45 -1.39
N SER A 68 0.11 8.07 -2.55
CA SER A 68 -0.44 9.02 -3.53
C SER A 68 -1.78 9.61 -3.05
N ILE A 69 -2.59 8.82 -2.34
CA ILE A 69 -3.81 9.29 -1.66
C ILE A 69 -3.49 10.32 -0.57
N ASP A 70 -2.42 10.13 0.20
CA ASP A 70 -1.98 11.10 1.20
C ASP A 70 -1.61 12.45 0.56
N GLU A 71 -0.98 12.44 -0.61
CA GLU A 71 -0.75 13.67 -1.39
C GLU A 71 -2.07 14.31 -1.85
N ALA A 72 -3.08 13.50 -2.20
CA ALA A 72 -4.41 13.99 -2.58
C ALA A 72 -5.17 14.59 -1.39
N LEU A 73 -5.15 13.93 -0.22
CA LEU A 73 -5.71 14.44 1.03
C LEU A 73 -5.03 15.74 1.46
N GLY A 74 -3.72 15.88 1.21
CA GLY A 74 -2.99 17.13 1.40
C GLY A 74 -3.32 18.22 0.39
N GLY A 75 -4.14 17.94 -0.64
CA GLY A 75 -4.52 18.90 -1.69
C GLY A 75 -3.46 19.09 -2.78
N TYR A 76 -2.46 18.21 -2.83
CA TYR A 76 -1.33 18.33 -3.77
C TYR A 76 -1.42 17.40 -4.97
N CYS A 77 -2.27 16.38 -4.93
CA CYS A 77 -2.45 15.40 -6.00
C CYS A 77 -3.90 15.42 -6.50
N SER A 78 -4.08 15.42 -7.79
CA SER A 78 -5.38 15.39 -8.47
C SER A 78 -5.55 14.20 -9.42
N GLU A 79 -4.47 13.47 -9.70
CA GLU A 79 -4.49 12.31 -10.60
C GLU A 79 -3.52 11.23 -10.13
N ILE A 80 -4.02 9.99 -10.09
CA ILE A 80 -3.24 8.78 -9.82
C ILE A 80 -3.45 7.81 -10.99
N ARG A 81 -2.35 7.20 -11.48
CA ARG A 81 -2.38 6.17 -12.53
C ARG A 81 -1.73 4.91 -12.01
N VAL A 82 -2.45 3.79 -12.15
CA VAL A 82 -1.97 2.46 -11.81
C VAL A 82 -1.89 1.63 -13.07
N THR A 83 -0.73 1.09 -13.37
CA THR A 83 -0.52 0.21 -14.53
C THR A 83 0.01 -1.14 -14.05
N VAL A 84 -0.70 -2.20 -14.43
CA VAL A 84 -0.24 -3.59 -14.29
C VAL A 84 0.36 -4.00 -15.64
N HIS A 85 1.68 -4.15 -15.68
CA HIS A 85 2.42 -4.48 -16.91
C HIS A 85 2.33 -5.96 -17.25
N ALA A 86 2.54 -6.28 -18.52
CA ALA A 86 2.52 -7.68 -19.02
C ALA A 86 3.63 -8.56 -18.42
N ASP A 87 4.68 -7.96 -17.87
CA ASP A 87 5.81 -8.64 -17.21
C ASP A 87 5.66 -8.71 -15.68
N ASN A 88 4.44 -8.52 -15.16
CA ASN A 88 4.09 -8.50 -13.74
C ASN A 88 4.65 -7.31 -12.93
N ARG A 89 5.29 -6.33 -13.54
CA ARG A 89 5.57 -5.08 -12.85
C ARG A 89 4.28 -4.31 -12.59
N VAL A 90 4.30 -3.50 -11.55
CA VAL A 90 3.24 -2.54 -11.28
C VAL A 90 3.85 -1.15 -11.17
N THR A 91 3.25 -0.21 -11.86
CA THR A 91 3.59 1.21 -11.78
C THR A 91 2.45 1.98 -11.13
N VAL A 92 2.76 2.77 -10.14
CA VAL A 92 1.87 3.79 -9.57
C VAL A 92 2.51 5.14 -9.79
N TRP A 93 1.80 6.01 -10.50
CA TRP A 93 2.20 7.37 -10.83
C TRP A 93 1.22 8.36 -10.17
N ASP A 94 1.73 9.44 -9.62
CA ASP A 94 0.94 10.57 -9.13
C ASP A 94 1.49 11.91 -9.63
N ASN A 95 0.66 12.94 -9.58
CA ASN A 95 1.02 14.33 -9.86
C ASN A 95 1.12 15.17 -8.57
N GLY A 96 1.50 14.56 -7.45
CA GLY A 96 1.72 15.23 -6.18
C GLY A 96 2.98 16.10 -6.16
N ARG A 97 3.48 16.42 -4.95
CA ARG A 97 4.69 17.26 -4.76
C ARG A 97 5.99 16.56 -5.17
N GLY A 98 5.97 15.24 -5.31
CA GLY A 98 7.16 14.39 -5.42
C GLY A 98 7.89 14.21 -4.08
N MET A 99 8.46 13.04 -3.86
CA MET A 99 9.25 12.73 -2.66
C MET A 99 10.41 13.74 -2.49
N PRO A 100 10.82 14.08 -1.26
CA PRO A 100 12.04 14.85 -1.03
C PRO A 100 13.27 14.10 -1.60
N VAL A 101 14.16 14.82 -2.28
CA VAL A 101 15.37 14.25 -2.92
C VAL A 101 16.68 14.73 -2.27
N GLY A 102 16.58 15.63 -1.27
CA GLY A 102 17.73 16.16 -0.54
C GLY A 102 18.31 15.16 0.47
N ILE A 103 19.51 15.46 0.95
CA ILE A 103 20.16 14.68 2.01
C ILE A 103 19.45 14.92 3.34
N HIS A 104 19.04 13.85 4.02
CA HIS A 104 18.53 13.91 5.37
C HIS A 104 19.67 14.17 6.37
N LYS A 105 19.55 15.24 7.18
CA LYS A 105 20.67 15.74 7.99
C LYS A 105 21.20 14.73 9.01
N GLU A 106 20.32 13.97 9.64
CA GLU A 106 20.70 13.01 10.69
C GLU A 106 21.16 11.68 10.09
N ALA A 107 20.49 11.20 9.02
CA ALA A 107 20.82 9.92 8.40
C ALA A 107 22.02 10.01 7.43
N GLY A 108 22.35 11.20 6.91
CA GLY A 108 23.45 11.40 5.97
C GLY A 108 23.24 10.84 4.56
N ILE A 109 22.06 10.30 4.27
CA ILE A 109 21.66 9.74 2.96
C ILE A 109 20.53 10.56 2.35
N ASN A 110 20.22 10.36 1.06
CA ASN A 110 19.12 11.04 0.43
C ASN A 110 17.77 10.55 0.99
N ALA A 111 16.75 11.42 0.96
CA ALA A 111 15.46 11.12 1.57
C ALA A 111 14.70 10.00 0.86
N VAL A 112 14.89 9.81 -0.46
CA VAL A 112 14.30 8.68 -1.21
C VAL A 112 14.87 7.37 -0.68
N GLU A 113 16.20 7.25 -0.58
CA GLU A 113 16.86 6.07 -0.02
C GLU A 113 16.39 5.80 1.40
N LEU A 114 16.34 6.83 2.26
CA LEU A 114 15.92 6.69 3.64
C LEU A 114 14.51 6.09 3.75
N VAL A 115 13.56 6.63 2.99
CA VAL A 115 12.16 6.17 3.00
C VAL A 115 12.01 4.78 2.41
N MET A 116 12.81 4.44 1.39
CA MET A 116 12.75 3.13 0.73
C MET A 116 13.44 2.02 1.53
N THR A 117 14.43 2.33 2.38
CA THR A 117 15.27 1.32 3.02
C THR A 117 15.12 1.23 4.54
N THR A 118 14.33 2.12 5.16
CA THR A 118 14.18 2.16 6.61
C THR A 118 12.71 2.04 7.00
N LEU A 119 12.39 1.09 7.89
CA LEU A 119 11.06 1.01 8.49
C LEU A 119 10.80 2.24 9.37
N HIS A 120 9.56 2.68 9.42
CA HIS A 120 9.16 3.87 10.19
C HIS A 120 9.90 5.17 9.83
N ALA A 121 10.42 5.26 8.60
CA ALA A 121 10.96 6.49 8.05
C ALA A 121 9.93 7.13 7.10
N GLY A 122 9.47 8.33 7.42
CA GLY A 122 8.54 9.05 6.56
C GLY A 122 8.02 10.34 7.17
N GLY A 123 7.56 11.27 6.35
CA GLY A 123 7.02 12.57 6.77
C GLY A 123 5.69 12.50 7.54
N LYS A 124 5.08 11.32 7.64
CA LYS A 124 3.81 11.08 8.34
C LYS A 124 3.93 11.13 9.87
N PHE A 125 5.14 11.01 10.41
CA PHE A 125 5.43 11.16 11.85
C PHE A 125 5.54 12.63 12.29
N ASP A 126 5.59 13.59 11.36
CA ASP A 126 5.59 15.01 11.65
C ASP A 126 4.23 15.62 11.30
N ASN A 127 3.45 16.01 12.32
CA ASN A 127 2.14 16.65 12.18
C ASN A 127 2.15 17.94 11.33
N LYS A 128 3.32 18.45 10.95
CA LYS A 128 3.46 19.60 10.06
C LYS A 128 3.38 19.25 8.58
N SER A 129 3.65 18.01 8.23
CA SER A 129 3.73 17.57 6.83
C SER A 129 2.42 16.98 6.31
N TYR A 130 1.64 16.33 7.18
CA TYR A 130 0.33 15.75 6.86
C TYR A 130 -0.62 15.91 8.05
N HIS A 131 -1.75 16.59 7.84
CA HIS A 131 -2.82 16.73 8.85
C HIS A 131 -3.72 15.50 8.91
N VAL A 132 -3.89 14.81 7.78
CA VAL A 132 -4.64 13.58 7.62
C VAL A 132 -3.83 12.64 6.74
N SER A 133 -3.71 11.38 7.10
CA SER A 133 -3.08 10.36 6.27
C SER A 133 -3.91 9.09 6.25
N GLY A 134 -4.05 8.46 5.08
CA GLY A 134 -4.70 7.17 4.90
C GLY A 134 -3.85 6.00 5.43
N GLY A 135 -2.53 6.13 5.34
CA GLY A 135 -1.57 5.15 5.86
C GLY A 135 -1.20 5.43 7.31
N LEU A 136 -1.49 4.47 8.22
CA LEU A 136 -1.27 4.63 9.66
C LEU A 136 0.13 4.21 10.14
N HIS A 137 0.90 3.46 9.34
CA HIS A 137 2.06 2.72 9.84
C HIS A 137 3.42 3.28 9.41
N GLY A 138 3.50 4.09 8.35
CA GLY A 138 4.75 4.68 7.84
C GLY A 138 5.80 3.64 7.40
N VAL A 139 5.36 2.42 7.06
CA VAL A 139 6.24 1.30 6.67
C VAL A 139 5.99 0.81 5.25
N GLY A 140 4.89 1.21 4.61
CA GLY A 140 4.38 0.61 3.40
C GLY A 140 5.39 0.55 2.26
N VAL A 141 5.98 1.68 1.88
CA VAL A 141 6.89 1.70 0.72
C VAL A 141 8.19 0.94 0.96
N SER A 142 8.73 0.95 2.16
CA SER A 142 9.94 0.17 2.50
C SER A 142 9.64 -1.33 2.54
N VAL A 143 8.43 -1.72 2.97
CA VAL A 143 7.94 -3.10 2.90
C VAL A 143 7.79 -3.54 1.44
N VAL A 144 7.20 -2.71 0.55
CA VAL A 144 7.12 -3.01 -0.89
C VAL A 144 8.52 -3.21 -1.46
N ASN A 145 9.46 -2.30 -1.19
CA ASN A 145 10.84 -2.43 -1.64
C ASN A 145 11.50 -3.72 -1.13
N ALA A 146 11.33 -4.06 0.15
CA ALA A 146 11.88 -5.29 0.72
C ALA A 146 11.35 -6.56 0.04
N LEU A 147 10.10 -6.55 -0.40
CA LEU A 147 9.40 -7.69 -1.00
C LEU A 147 9.39 -7.66 -2.54
N ALA A 148 10.07 -6.69 -3.15
CA ALA A 148 10.24 -6.59 -4.60
C ALA A 148 11.63 -7.09 -5.02
N GLU A 149 11.68 -7.82 -6.13
CA GLU A 149 12.94 -8.18 -6.80
C GLU A 149 13.65 -6.91 -7.33
N HIS A 150 12.84 -5.99 -7.85
CA HIS A 150 13.32 -4.71 -8.37
C HIS A 150 12.31 -3.61 -8.08
N THR A 151 12.80 -2.44 -7.70
CA THR A 151 12.00 -1.21 -7.53
C THR A 151 12.72 -0.04 -8.17
N LEU A 152 12.02 0.71 -9.02
CA LEU A 152 12.45 1.98 -9.58
C LEU A 152 11.59 3.10 -8.97
N VAL A 153 12.23 4.10 -8.40
CA VAL A 153 11.60 5.34 -7.94
C VAL A 153 12.01 6.47 -8.87
N GLU A 154 11.01 7.06 -9.53
CA GLU A 154 11.16 8.31 -10.28
C GLU A 154 10.50 9.45 -9.50
N VAL A 155 11.23 10.53 -9.31
CA VAL A 155 10.72 11.72 -8.63
C VAL A 155 10.83 12.93 -9.56
N ARG A 156 9.71 13.57 -9.84
CA ARG A 156 9.63 14.86 -10.55
C ARG A 156 9.52 15.97 -9.51
N ARG A 157 10.61 16.72 -9.34
CA ARG A 157 10.68 17.78 -8.31
C ARG A 157 11.75 18.82 -8.66
N ASN A 158 11.51 20.07 -8.29
CA ASN A 158 12.45 21.17 -8.46
C ASN A 158 12.94 21.35 -9.92
N GLY A 159 12.07 21.11 -10.91
CA GLY A 159 12.40 21.23 -12.33
C GLY A 159 13.19 20.05 -12.91
N LYS A 160 13.39 18.97 -12.14
CA LYS A 160 14.21 17.82 -12.52
C LYS A 160 13.47 16.52 -12.33
N ILE A 161 13.92 15.50 -13.07
CA ILE A 161 13.52 14.10 -12.93
C ILE A 161 14.69 13.37 -12.30
N TYR A 162 14.41 12.72 -11.18
CA TYR A 162 15.38 11.91 -10.41
C TYR A 162 15.00 10.45 -10.49
N HIS A 163 15.99 9.57 -10.66
CA HIS A 163 15.82 8.11 -10.56
C HIS A 163 16.68 7.54 -9.46
N GLN A 164 16.16 6.51 -8.82
CA GLN A 164 16.92 5.64 -7.92
C GLN A 164 16.34 4.23 -7.97
N GLU A 165 17.20 3.23 -8.00
CA GLU A 165 16.82 1.82 -8.11
C GLU A 165 17.20 1.05 -6.86
N PHE A 166 16.39 0.01 -6.58
CA PHE A 166 16.54 -0.86 -5.44
C PHE A 166 16.26 -2.30 -5.86
N SER A 167 16.83 -3.24 -5.12
CA SER A 167 16.54 -4.66 -5.24
C SER A 167 16.45 -5.30 -3.87
N ARG A 168 15.34 -5.99 -3.60
CA ARG A 168 15.13 -6.75 -2.35
C ARG A 168 15.41 -5.93 -1.09
N GLY A 169 15.00 -4.65 -1.10
CA GLY A 169 15.20 -3.72 0.00
C GLY A 169 16.52 -2.96 -0.02
N ALA A 170 17.51 -3.39 -0.79
CA ALA A 170 18.81 -2.73 -0.87
C ALA A 170 18.87 -1.72 -2.03
N ARG A 171 19.56 -0.61 -1.81
CA ARG A 171 19.88 0.35 -2.85
C ARG A 171 20.82 -0.28 -3.88
N THR A 172 20.54 -0.13 -5.17
CA THR A 172 21.39 -0.61 -6.27
C THR A 172 22.06 0.53 -7.03
N THR A 173 21.43 1.72 -7.06
CA THR A 173 22.02 2.93 -7.68
C THR A 173 22.01 4.11 -6.71
N ASP A 174 22.89 5.07 -6.94
CA ASP A 174 22.76 6.39 -6.33
C ASP A 174 21.58 7.13 -6.98
N ILE A 175 21.05 8.17 -6.32
CA ILE A 175 20.03 9.02 -6.90
C ILE A 175 20.65 9.87 -8.04
N GLU A 176 20.06 9.80 -9.22
CA GLU A 176 20.57 10.46 -10.43
C GLU A 176 19.54 11.43 -11.00
N VAL A 177 20.01 12.53 -11.59
CA VAL A 177 19.19 13.42 -12.41
C VAL A 177 19.21 12.88 -13.83
N VAL A 178 18.05 12.42 -14.32
CA VAL A 178 17.91 11.82 -15.65
C VAL A 178 17.25 12.75 -16.67
N GLY A 179 16.70 13.87 -16.22
CA GLY A 179 16.01 14.81 -17.10
C GLY A 179 15.54 16.07 -16.40
N GLU A 180 14.88 16.94 -17.18
CA GLU A 180 14.21 18.15 -16.71
C GLU A 180 12.71 18.05 -16.98
N THR A 181 11.89 18.68 -16.13
CA THR A 181 10.43 18.68 -16.25
C THR A 181 9.82 19.89 -15.58
N ASN A 182 8.64 20.29 -16.05
CA ASN A 182 7.81 21.28 -15.36
C ASN A 182 6.74 20.64 -14.47
N GLU A 183 6.66 19.31 -14.45
CA GLU A 183 5.71 18.55 -13.64
C GLU A 183 6.31 18.21 -12.28
N THR A 184 5.44 17.91 -11.33
CA THR A 184 5.81 17.33 -10.04
C THR A 184 5.10 15.99 -9.85
N GLY A 185 5.61 15.15 -8.94
CA GLY A 185 4.99 13.88 -8.59
C GLY A 185 6.00 12.78 -8.34
N THR A 186 5.47 11.62 -7.98
CA THR A 186 6.25 10.40 -7.76
C THR A 186 5.76 9.31 -8.68
N THR A 187 6.66 8.48 -9.16
CA THR A 187 6.34 7.23 -9.85
C THR A 187 7.13 6.12 -9.18
N ILE A 188 6.45 5.07 -8.75
CA ILE A 188 7.08 3.86 -8.21
C ILE A 188 6.70 2.70 -9.12
N THR A 189 7.70 2.05 -9.69
CA THR A 189 7.54 0.80 -10.44
C THR A 189 8.24 -0.31 -9.69
N PHE A 190 7.52 -1.38 -9.38
CA PHE A 190 8.08 -2.53 -8.68
C PHE A 190 7.71 -3.86 -9.33
N LEU A 191 8.59 -4.84 -9.19
CA LEU A 191 8.38 -6.23 -9.56
C LEU A 191 8.40 -7.06 -8.27
N PRO A 192 7.29 -7.68 -7.85
CA PRO A 192 7.28 -8.55 -6.67
C PRO A 192 8.28 -9.70 -6.79
N ASP A 193 8.91 -10.06 -5.67
CA ASP A 193 9.91 -11.13 -5.65
C ASP A 193 9.26 -12.51 -5.70
N THR A 194 9.52 -13.25 -6.78
CA THR A 194 8.99 -14.61 -6.98
C THR A 194 9.50 -15.63 -5.96
N GLU A 195 10.62 -15.36 -5.28
CA GLU A 195 11.09 -16.20 -4.17
C GLU A 195 10.14 -16.13 -2.96
N ILE A 196 9.37 -15.02 -2.83
CA ILE A 196 8.43 -14.80 -1.72
C ILE A 196 7.00 -15.15 -2.14
N PHE A 197 6.57 -14.69 -3.32
CA PHE A 197 5.19 -14.78 -3.77
C PHE A 197 4.92 -15.99 -4.68
N GLY A 198 5.96 -16.66 -5.19
CA GLY A 198 5.81 -17.70 -6.20
C GLY A 198 5.29 -17.14 -7.52
N GLU A 199 4.23 -17.72 -8.04
CA GLU A 199 3.58 -17.24 -9.27
C GLU A 199 2.77 -15.97 -8.99
N ILE A 200 3.01 -14.93 -9.80
CA ILE A 200 2.40 -13.61 -9.60
C ILE A 200 1.12 -13.51 -10.43
N HIS A 201 -0.01 -13.38 -9.75
CA HIS A 201 -1.31 -13.13 -10.35
C HIS A 201 -2.05 -12.01 -9.63
N TYR A 202 -2.37 -10.94 -10.34
CA TYR A 202 -3.15 -9.84 -9.79
C TYR A 202 -4.65 -10.03 -10.03
N ASN A 203 -5.44 -9.81 -8.99
CA ASN A 203 -6.89 -9.75 -9.14
C ASN A 203 -7.32 -8.36 -9.62
N PHE A 204 -7.33 -8.16 -10.94
CA PHE A 204 -7.67 -6.89 -11.57
C PHE A 204 -9.07 -6.40 -11.18
N SER A 205 -10.06 -7.30 -11.03
CA SER A 205 -11.41 -6.91 -10.61
C SER A 205 -11.44 -6.36 -9.20
N LYS A 206 -10.70 -7.00 -8.26
CA LYS A 206 -10.59 -6.53 -6.88
C LYS A 206 -9.86 -5.19 -6.81
N LEU A 207 -8.76 -5.03 -7.56
CA LEU A 207 -8.03 -3.76 -7.65
C LEU A 207 -8.91 -2.66 -8.21
N SER A 208 -9.62 -2.95 -9.30
CA SER A 208 -10.59 -2.06 -9.95
C SER A 208 -11.67 -1.58 -8.97
N HIS A 209 -12.22 -2.49 -8.17
CA HIS A 209 -13.23 -2.15 -7.15
C HIS A 209 -12.64 -1.24 -6.06
N ARG A 210 -11.47 -1.58 -5.55
CA ARG A 210 -10.78 -0.77 -4.54
C ARG A 210 -10.47 0.64 -5.02
N LEU A 211 -9.97 0.80 -6.25
CA LEU A 211 -9.68 2.12 -6.83
C LEU A 211 -10.96 2.96 -7.05
N LYS A 212 -12.06 2.29 -7.40
CA LYS A 212 -13.36 2.93 -7.50
C LYS A 212 -13.82 3.47 -6.14
N GLU A 213 -13.73 2.67 -5.06
CA GLU A 213 -14.04 3.11 -3.71
C GLU A 213 -13.17 4.31 -3.29
N LEU A 214 -11.85 4.24 -3.53
CA LEU A 214 -10.94 5.34 -3.23
C LEU A 214 -11.31 6.64 -3.95
N SER A 215 -11.85 6.57 -5.18
CA SER A 215 -12.32 7.74 -5.91
C SER A 215 -13.54 8.41 -5.27
N TYR A 216 -14.38 7.65 -4.56
CA TYR A 216 -15.50 8.21 -3.78
C TYR A 216 -15.04 8.82 -2.46
N LEU A 217 -14.11 8.14 -1.78
CA LEU A 217 -13.55 8.63 -0.51
C LEU A 217 -12.70 9.90 -0.70
N ASN A 218 -12.18 10.12 -1.92
CA ASN A 218 -11.36 11.27 -2.26
C ASN A 218 -12.03 12.08 -3.39
N GLY A 219 -13.08 12.82 -3.05
CA GLY A 219 -13.92 13.53 -4.00
C GLY A 219 -13.13 14.42 -4.97
N GLY A 220 -13.32 14.19 -6.28
CA GLY A 220 -12.65 14.94 -7.34
C GLY A 220 -11.32 14.34 -7.83
N LEU A 221 -10.69 13.43 -7.08
CA LEU A 221 -9.49 12.72 -7.48
C LEU A 221 -9.78 11.82 -8.70
N LEU A 222 -8.96 11.94 -9.75
CA LEU A 222 -8.99 11.04 -10.90
C LEU A 222 -8.05 9.86 -10.64
N ILE A 223 -8.59 8.64 -10.67
CA ILE A 223 -7.80 7.42 -10.57
C ILE A 223 -7.99 6.60 -11.84
N SER A 224 -6.90 6.22 -12.51
CA SER A 224 -6.93 5.33 -13.66
C SER A 224 -6.22 4.02 -13.36
N LEU A 225 -6.72 2.94 -13.96
CA LEU A 225 -6.17 1.59 -13.87
C LEU A 225 -6.05 1.02 -15.28
N GLU A 226 -4.88 0.52 -15.61
CA GLU A 226 -4.60 -0.15 -16.87
C GLU A 226 -3.99 -1.52 -16.65
N ASN A 227 -4.38 -2.49 -17.48
CA ASN A 227 -3.73 -3.79 -17.56
C ASN A 227 -3.22 -3.94 -18.99
N GLU A 228 -1.90 -3.93 -19.16
CA GLU A 228 -1.27 -4.00 -20.48
C GLU A 228 -1.47 -5.35 -21.17
N GLU A 229 -1.51 -6.45 -20.42
CA GLU A 229 -1.68 -7.79 -20.99
C GLU A 229 -3.06 -7.94 -21.65
N THR A 230 -4.12 -7.43 -21.00
CA THR A 230 -5.50 -7.54 -21.49
C THR A 230 -5.96 -6.33 -22.29
N GLY A 231 -5.21 -5.22 -22.27
CA GLY A 231 -5.61 -3.94 -22.85
C GLY A 231 -6.80 -3.28 -22.14
N ILE A 232 -7.18 -3.75 -20.95
CA ILE A 232 -8.31 -3.22 -20.20
C ILE A 232 -7.89 -1.96 -19.46
N SER A 233 -8.60 -0.85 -19.69
CA SER A 233 -8.43 0.40 -18.95
C SER A 233 -9.73 0.80 -18.26
N ARG A 234 -9.61 1.41 -17.06
CA ARG A 234 -10.70 1.95 -16.26
C ARG A 234 -10.32 3.34 -15.74
N ARG A 235 -11.29 4.21 -15.58
CA ARG A 235 -11.11 5.56 -15.01
C ARG A 235 -12.23 5.82 -14.01
N TYR A 236 -11.86 6.33 -12.85
CA TYR A 236 -12.76 6.61 -11.74
C TYR A 236 -12.56 8.04 -11.29
N GLN A 237 -13.64 8.79 -11.15
CA GLN A 237 -13.64 10.14 -10.60
C GLN A 237 -15.04 10.44 -10.05
N ALA A 238 -15.18 10.58 -8.76
CA ALA A 238 -16.43 10.91 -8.09
C ALA A 238 -16.41 12.35 -7.59
N LYS A 239 -16.94 13.29 -8.38
CA LYS A 239 -16.95 14.71 -7.98
C LYS A 239 -17.79 14.99 -6.73
N GLY A 240 -18.81 14.19 -6.48
CA GLY A 240 -19.67 14.29 -5.30
C GLY A 240 -19.16 13.52 -4.08
N GLY A 241 -17.98 12.89 -4.17
CA GLY A 241 -17.37 12.16 -3.05
C GLY A 241 -18.28 11.08 -2.48
N ILE A 242 -18.34 10.97 -1.14
CA ILE A 242 -19.16 9.97 -0.44
C ILE A 242 -20.68 10.11 -0.70
N VAL A 243 -21.17 11.29 -1.10
CA VAL A 243 -22.57 11.46 -1.51
C VAL A 243 -22.84 10.62 -2.76
N SER A 244 -21.97 10.71 -3.77
CA SER A 244 -22.09 9.89 -4.98
C SER A 244 -21.93 8.39 -4.71
N PHE A 245 -21.15 8.02 -3.71
CA PHE A 245 -21.01 6.62 -3.29
C PHE A 245 -22.34 6.08 -2.74
N VAL A 246 -22.96 6.83 -1.84
CA VAL A 246 -24.27 6.46 -1.27
C VAL A 246 -25.37 6.41 -2.32
N GLU A 247 -25.38 7.36 -3.28
CA GLU A 247 -26.29 7.34 -4.42
C GLU A 247 -26.14 6.05 -5.25
N GLU A 248 -24.91 5.60 -5.50
CA GLU A 248 -24.65 4.35 -6.20
C GLU A 248 -25.12 3.14 -5.39
N LEU A 249 -24.80 3.08 -4.09
CA LEU A 249 -25.25 1.99 -3.21
C LEU A 249 -26.77 1.89 -3.09
N ALA A 250 -27.46 3.02 -3.17
CA ALA A 250 -28.93 3.11 -3.14
C ALA A 250 -29.58 2.88 -4.51
N SER A 251 -28.79 2.84 -5.59
CA SER A 251 -29.31 2.68 -6.95
C SER A 251 -30.07 1.37 -7.08
N GLY A 252 -31.34 1.46 -7.58
CA GLY A 252 -32.21 0.31 -7.70
C GLY A 252 -32.86 -0.22 -6.42
N LYS A 253 -32.66 0.45 -5.26
CA LYS A 253 -33.20 0.04 -3.95
C LYS A 253 -34.39 0.86 -3.46
N ASP A 254 -35.06 1.59 -4.30
CA ASP A 254 -36.24 2.43 -3.99
C ASP A 254 -35.93 3.45 -2.84
N PRO A 255 -35.14 4.49 -3.09
CA PRO A 255 -34.77 5.46 -2.08
C PRO A 255 -36.00 6.27 -1.59
N LEU A 256 -36.14 6.39 -0.26
CA LEU A 256 -37.27 7.09 0.39
C LEU A 256 -37.19 8.60 0.29
N HIS A 257 -36.02 9.15 -0.09
CA HIS A 257 -35.83 10.59 -0.33
C HIS A 257 -34.90 10.81 -1.52
N ALA A 258 -35.08 11.93 -2.21
CA ALA A 258 -34.48 12.21 -3.51
C ALA A 258 -32.93 12.45 -3.46
N LYS A 259 -32.41 12.84 -2.33
CA LYS A 259 -30.96 13.12 -2.17
C LYS A 259 -30.44 12.51 -0.88
N PRO A 260 -29.21 12.00 -0.85
CA PRO A 260 -28.59 11.57 0.39
C PRO A 260 -28.54 12.70 1.42
N ILE A 261 -28.66 12.35 2.69
CA ILE A 261 -28.37 13.24 3.80
C ILE A 261 -26.85 13.34 3.91
N TYR A 262 -26.34 14.55 3.89
CA TYR A 262 -24.90 14.81 4.03
C TYR A 262 -24.64 15.71 5.22
N ILE A 263 -23.68 15.29 6.05
CA ILE A 263 -23.25 16.04 7.25
C ILE A 263 -21.72 16.05 7.20
N SER A 264 -21.15 17.24 7.40
CA SER A 264 -19.70 17.39 7.57
C SER A 264 -19.41 18.35 8.71
N GLY A 265 -18.31 18.13 9.40
CA GLY A 265 -17.85 18.97 10.49
C GLY A 265 -16.39 18.71 10.82
N GLU A 266 -15.76 19.67 11.46
CA GLU A 266 -14.41 19.58 11.98
C GLU A 266 -14.37 20.12 13.39
N GLU A 267 -13.78 19.35 14.31
CA GLU A 267 -13.57 19.77 15.70
C GLU A 267 -12.23 19.27 16.22
N ALA A 268 -11.44 20.14 16.81
CA ALA A 268 -10.13 19.86 17.39
C ALA A 268 -9.16 19.13 16.42
N GLY A 269 -9.23 19.46 15.11
CA GLY A 269 -8.38 18.85 14.08
C GLY A 269 -8.87 17.48 13.59
N THR A 270 -10.08 17.06 14.00
CA THR A 270 -10.73 15.85 13.50
C THR A 270 -11.86 16.23 12.56
N GLY A 271 -11.72 15.90 11.28
CA GLY A 271 -12.75 16.04 10.27
C GLY A 271 -13.66 14.81 10.22
N VAL A 272 -14.96 15.01 10.07
CA VAL A 272 -15.96 13.95 9.88
C VAL A 272 -16.84 14.28 8.69
N GLU A 273 -17.03 13.31 7.81
CA GLU A 273 -18.02 13.35 6.73
C GLU A 273 -18.93 12.13 6.83
N ILE A 274 -20.23 12.36 6.72
CA ILE A 274 -21.23 11.32 6.76
C ILE A 274 -22.20 11.55 5.60
N ALA A 275 -22.46 10.52 4.81
CA ALA A 275 -23.54 10.48 3.85
C ALA A 275 -24.43 9.27 4.11
N MET A 276 -25.75 9.44 4.03
CA MET A 276 -26.70 8.35 4.26
C MET A 276 -27.94 8.49 3.37
N GLN A 277 -28.49 7.35 2.94
CA GLN A 277 -29.68 7.24 2.13
C GLN A 277 -30.58 6.12 2.70
N PHE A 278 -31.83 6.45 3.01
CA PHE A 278 -32.80 5.45 3.41
C PHE A 278 -33.50 4.87 2.16
N THR A 279 -33.68 3.56 2.16
CA THR A 279 -34.38 2.80 1.09
C THR A 279 -35.58 2.04 1.66
N GLY A 280 -36.49 1.60 0.80
CA GLY A 280 -37.65 0.82 1.20
C GLY A 280 -37.37 -0.62 1.62
N GLY A 281 -36.10 -1.11 1.46
CA GLY A 281 -35.68 -2.45 1.84
C GLY A 281 -35.25 -2.53 3.31
N TYR A 282 -34.91 -3.75 3.74
CA TYR A 282 -34.36 -4.04 5.08
C TYR A 282 -32.85 -4.29 5.05
N ASP A 283 -32.21 -4.15 3.88
CA ASP A 283 -30.78 -4.34 3.71
C ASP A 283 -30.03 -3.10 4.20
N GLU A 284 -29.01 -3.32 5.03
CA GLU A 284 -28.07 -2.29 5.49
C GLU A 284 -26.74 -2.47 4.76
N SER A 285 -26.19 -1.37 4.27
CA SER A 285 -24.83 -1.30 3.69
C SER A 285 -24.10 -0.16 4.40
N VAL A 286 -23.03 -0.50 5.13
CA VAL A 286 -22.17 0.44 5.88
C VAL A 286 -20.77 0.43 5.29
#